data_b15af39fe60cbe631494a1fadbf203cc
#
_entry.id   b15af39fe60cbe631494a1fadbf203cc
#
_cell.length_a   1.000
_cell.length_b   1.000
_cell.length_c   1.000
_cell.angle_alpha   90.00
_cell.angle_beta   90.00
_cell.angle_gamma   90.00
#
_symmetry.space_group_name_H-M   'P 1'
#
loop_
_entity.id
_entity.type
_entity.pdbx_description
1 polymer ?
#
loop_
_entity_poly.entity_id
_entity_poly.type
_entity_poly.pdbx_seq_one_letter_code
_entity_poly.pdbx_strand_id
1 'polypeptide(L)'
;EGQIIKRHPEYNMEDRLHLTRINFEKGTVTIKGKEYPLTDKKLPTVDPKDPLKLTKEEEELIHNLCMSFKHSVNLQRHIRFVYSHGAMYKCCNSNLLYGCIPMKENGDFDEIKFNGIIYSGKRMLDYIEDAVKMAYFLPDDDTSKEWYKDLMWYLWCGPKSPVYGKDNMATFEGYFV
;
A
#
# COMPACT_ATOMS: atom_id res chain seq x y z
N GLU A 1 -5.80 -6.07 -2.93
CA GLU A 1 -5.72 -4.69 -3.45
C GLU A 1 -7.07 -4.21 -3.98
N GLY A 2 -7.69 -4.90 -4.96
CA GLY A 2 -8.97 -4.48 -5.53
C GLY A 2 -10.10 -4.29 -4.52
N GLN A 3 -10.14 -5.06 -3.45
CA GLN A 3 -11.13 -4.89 -2.38
C GLN A 3 -10.84 -3.64 -1.54
N ILE A 4 -9.57 -3.34 -1.25
CA ILE A 4 -9.16 -2.13 -0.52
C ILE A 4 -9.55 -0.89 -1.33
N ILE A 5 -9.24 -0.86 -2.62
CA ILE A 5 -9.62 0.24 -3.52
C ILE A 5 -11.13 0.47 -3.54
N LYS A 6 -11.91 -0.61 -3.56
CA LYS A 6 -13.38 -0.51 -3.50
C LYS A 6 -13.91 0.06 -2.18
N ARG A 7 -13.27 -0.27 -1.04
CA ARG A 7 -13.63 0.28 0.26
C ARG A 7 -13.17 1.73 0.45
N HIS A 8 -12.07 2.11 -0.21
CA HIS A 8 -11.40 3.39 -0.06
C HIS A 8 -11.20 4.12 -1.40
N PRO A 9 -12.29 4.53 -2.09
CA PRO A 9 -12.18 5.26 -3.35
C PRO A 9 -11.46 6.62 -3.17
N GLU A 10 -11.47 7.17 -1.95
CA GLU A 10 -10.75 8.39 -1.61
C GLU A 10 -9.22 8.27 -1.68
N TYR A 11 -8.69 7.05 -1.75
CA TYR A 11 -7.24 6.82 -1.93
C TYR A 11 -6.76 7.11 -3.36
N ASN A 12 -7.69 7.14 -4.35
CA ASN A 12 -7.38 7.37 -5.77
C ASN A 12 -6.27 6.44 -6.30
N MET A 13 -6.40 5.13 -6.06
CA MET A 13 -5.38 4.15 -6.34
C MET A 13 -5.78 3.09 -7.39
N GLU A 14 -6.77 3.37 -8.22
CA GLU A 14 -7.22 2.49 -9.31
C GLU A 14 -6.12 2.25 -10.34
N ASP A 15 -5.17 3.16 -10.44
CA ASP A 15 -4.00 3.05 -11.31
C ASP A 15 -3.03 1.95 -10.86
N ARG A 16 -3.14 1.43 -9.62
CA ARG A 16 -2.35 0.30 -9.11
C ARG A 16 -2.81 -1.06 -9.65
N LEU A 17 -4.02 -1.14 -10.22
CA LEU A 17 -4.58 -2.38 -10.77
C LEU A 17 -4.13 -2.58 -12.23
N HIS A 18 -2.83 -2.78 -12.44
CA HIS A 18 -2.24 -2.86 -13.79
C HIS A 18 -2.80 -4.01 -14.64
N LEU A 19 -3.09 -5.17 -14.05
CA LEU A 19 -3.65 -6.32 -14.76
C LEU A 19 -4.98 -5.99 -15.46
N THR A 20 -5.77 -5.08 -14.91
CA THR A 20 -7.05 -4.65 -15.52
C THR A 20 -6.87 -3.73 -16.73
N ARG A 21 -5.65 -3.26 -16.97
CA ARG A 21 -5.29 -2.34 -18.05
C ARG A 21 -4.55 -3.01 -19.19
N ILE A 22 -4.35 -4.33 -19.08
CA ILE A 22 -3.71 -5.13 -20.12
C ILE A 22 -4.71 -5.44 -21.23
N ASN A 23 -4.31 -5.18 -22.47
CA ASN A 23 -4.95 -5.73 -23.63
C ASN A 23 -4.26 -7.05 -23.99
N PHE A 24 -4.86 -8.16 -23.58
CA PHE A 24 -4.29 -9.49 -23.76
C PHE A 24 -4.18 -9.91 -25.21
N GLU A 25 -5.05 -9.42 -26.11
CA GLU A 25 -5.01 -9.71 -27.54
C GLU A 25 -3.82 -9.04 -28.22
N LYS A 26 -3.61 -7.75 -27.92
CA LYS A 26 -2.52 -6.96 -28.48
C LYS A 26 -1.19 -7.20 -27.75
N GLY A 27 -1.22 -7.65 -26.49
CA GLY A 27 -0.05 -7.75 -25.64
C GLY A 27 0.50 -6.38 -25.27
N THR A 28 -0.40 -5.48 -24.87
CA THR A 28 -0.05 -4.10 -24.49
C THR A 28 -0.68 -3.76 -23.12
N VAL A 29 -0.13 -2.76 -22.45
CA VAL A 29 -0.67 -2.20 -21.21
C VAL A 29 -0.83 -0.68 -21.35
N THR A 30 -1.91 -0.14 -20.80
CA THR A 30 -2.15 1.31 -20.79
C THR A 30 -1.73 1.90 -19.45
N ILE A 31 -0.72 2.78 -19.46
CA ILE A 31 -0.19 3.48 -18.28
C ILE A 31 -0.33 4.99 -18.54
N LYS A 32 -1.01 5.71 -17.65
CA LYS A 32 -1.25 7.16 -17.77
C LYS A 32 -1.78 7.57 -19.16
N GLY A 33 -2.69 6.78 -19.70
CA GLY A 33 -3.30 7.04 -21.02
C GLY A 33 -2.43 6.74 -22.25
N LYS A 34 -1.21 6.25 -22.04
CA LYS A 34 -0.30 5.82 -23.11
C LYS A 34 -0.21 4.30 -23.15
N GLU A 35 -0.27 3.74 -24.36
CA GLU A 35 -0.17 2.30 -24.59
C GLU A 35 1.30 1.90 -24.79
N TYR A 36 1.73 0.85 -24.07
CA TYR A 36 3.09 0.28 -24.13
C TYR A 36 3.03 -1.20 -24.45
N PRO A 37 3.95 -1.74 -25.25
CA PRO A 37 4.05 -3.16 -25.50
C PRO A 37 4.53 -3.88 -24.23
N LEU A 38 3.93 -5.04 -23.93
CA LEU A 38 4.42 -5.91 -22.86
C LEU A 38 5.71 -6.59 -23.27
N THR A 39 6.71 -6.56 -22.40
CA THR A 39 7.98 -7.28 -22.57
C THR A 39 7.78 -8.79 -22.46
N ASP A 40 6.98 -9.23 -21.48
CA ASP A 40 6.52 -10.61 -21.34
C ASP A 40 4.99 -10.65 -21.47
N LYS A 41 4.52 -11.46 -22.42
CA LYS A 41 3.09 -11.66 -22.70
C LYS A 41 2.54 -12.92 -22.05
N LYS A 42 3.39 -13.72 -21.39
CA LYS A 42 3.00 -14.99 -20.79
C LYS A 42 2.54 -14.76 -19.35
N LEU A 43 1.24 -14.66 -19.16
CA LEU A 43 0.59 -14.57 -17.85
C LEU A 43 -0.32 -15.81 -17.68
N PRO A 44 0.26 -17.00 -17.43
CA PRO A 44 -0.45 -18.29 -17.59
C PRO A 44 -1.58 -18.50 -16.56
N THR A 45 -1.55 -17.82 -15.44
CA THR A 45 -2.55 -17.92 -14.36
C THR A 45 -3.62 -16.84 -14.42
N VAL A 46 -3.45 -15.83 -15.26
CA VAL A 46 -4.37 -14.68 -15.35
C VAL A 46 -5.51 -14.99 -16.31
N ASP A 47 -6.75 -14.92 -15.81
CA ASP A 47 -7.94 -14.95 -16.65
C ASP A 47 -8.19 -13.56 -17.24
N PRO A 48 -8.14 -13.37 -18.58
CA PRO A 48 -8.41 -12.08 -19.21
C PRO A 48 -9.82 -11.49 -18.90
N LYS A 49 -10.78 -12.33 -18.52
CA LYS A 49 -12.14 -11.91 -18.16
C LYS A 49 -12.25 -11.42 -16.71
N ASP A 50 -11.39 -11.93 -15.85
CA ASP A 50 -11.30 -11.54 -14.42
C ASP A 50 -9.83 -11.54 -13.99
N PRO A 51 -9.05 -10.55 -14.45
CA PRO A 51 -7.60 -10.57 -14.29
C PRO A 51 -7.12 -10.40 -12.85
N LEU A 52 -8.00 -10.07 -11.92
CA LEU A 52 -7.67 -9.95 -10.50
C LEU A 52 -8.02 -11.20 -9.69
N LYS A 53 -8.66 -12.19 -10.32
CA LYS A 53 -9.01 -13.45 -9.67
C LYS A 53 -7.76 -14.33 -9.53
N LEU A 54 -7.50 -14.78 -8.32
CA LEU A 54 -6.46 -15.73 -8.03
C LEU A 54 -6.89 -17.16 -8.37
N THR A 55 -5.95 -18.02 -8.75
CA THR A 55 -6.16 -19.46 -8.76
C THR A 55 -6.18 -20.00 -7.33
N LYS A 56 -6.67 -21.23 -7.14
CA LYS A 56 -6.67 -21.86 -5.82
C LYS A 56 -5.26 -22.06 -5.26
N GLU A 57 -4.31 -22.38 -6.11
CA GLU A 57 -2.91 -22.54 -5.75
C GLU A 57 -2.28 -21.21 -5.32
N GLU A 58 -2.62 -20.11 -5.98
CA GLU A 58 -2.19 -18.77 -5.60
C GLU A 58 -2.81 -18.33 -4.26
N GLU A 59 -4.10 -18.60 -4.07
CA GLU A 59 -4.79 -18.33 -2.79
C GLU A 59 -4.13 -19.10 -1.64
N GLU A 60 -3.85 -20.38 -1.83
CA GLU A 60 -3.18 -21.23 -0.84
C GLU A 60 -1.75 -20.73 -0.56
N LEU A 61 -0.99 -20.38 -1.58
CA LEU A 61 0.35 -19.83 -1.43
C LEU A 61 0.34 -18.53 -0.61
N ILE A 62 -0.54 -17.60 -0.94
CA ILE A 62 -0.68 -16.32 -0.23
C ILE A 62 -1.09 -16.57 1.22
N HIS A 63 -2.04 -17.49 1.46
CA HIS A 63 -2.44 -17.87 2.81
C HIS A 63 -1.27 -18.40 3.62
N ASN A 64 -0.50 -19.35 3.07
CA ASN A 64 0.64 -19.96 3.75
C ASN A 64 1.74 -18.94 4.05
N LEU A 65 2.03 -18.02 3.12
CA LEU A 65 2.95 -16.90 3.36
C LEU A 65 2.46 -16.01 4.49
N CYS A 66 1.19 -15.63 4.49
CA CYS A 66 0.60 -14.79 5.54
C CYS A 66 0.74 -15.47 6.92
N MET A 67 0.41 -16.76 7.01
CA MET A 67 0.52 -17.52 8.26
C MET A 67 1.98 -17.66 8.72
N SER A 68 2.93 -17.83 7.81
CA SER A 68 4.35 -17.88 8.11
C SER A 68 4.84 -16.58 8.76
N PHE A 69 4.46 -15.42 8.21
CA PHE A 69 4.79 -14.12 8.81
C PHE A 69 4.09 -13.91 10.16
N LYS A 70 2.80 -14.24 10.28
CA LYS A 70 2.03 -14.10 11.53
C LYS A 70 2.63 -14.93 12.68
N HIS A 71 3.11 -16.14 12.40
CA HIS A 71 3.61 -17.06 13.40
C HIS A 71 5.14 -17.00 13.61
N SER A 72 5.85 -16.16 12.89
CA SER A 72 7.28 -15.97 13.06
C SER A 72 7.59 -15.28 14.39
N VAL A 73 8.03 -16.05 15.40
CA VAL A 73 8.34 -15.54 16.75
C VAL A 73 9.37 -14.42 16.70
N ASN A 74 10.42 -14.58 15.90
CA ASN A 74 11.47 -13.57 15.77
C ASN A 74 10.94 -12.28 15.13
N LEU A 75 10.15 -12.39 14.06
CA LEU A 75 9.54 -11.22 13.41
C LEU A 75 8.64 -10.47 14.40
N GLN A 76 7.74 -11.19 15.09
CA GLN A 76 6.83 -10.58 16.06
C GLN A 76 7.60 -9.89 17.20
N ARG A 77 8.69 -10.48 17.69
CA ARG A 77 9.55 -9.86 18.70
C ARG A 77 10.20 -8.57 18.20
N HIS A 78 10.71 -8.57 16.97
CA HIS A 78 11.33 -7.39 16.37
C HIS A 78 10.29 -6.27 16.12
N ILE A 79 9.12 -6.59 15.62
CA ILE A 79 8.04 -5.60 15.42
C ILE A 79 7.62 -4.97 16.75
N ARG A 80 7.40 -5.77 17.79
CA ARG A 80 7.08 -5.25 19.14
C ARG A 80 8.16 -4.35 19.68
N PHE A 81 9.44 -4.72 19.48
CA PHE A 81 10.56 -3.88 19.87
C PHE A 81 10.51 -2.52 19.16
N VAL A 82 10.34 -2.49 17.84
CA VAL A 82 10.25 -1.26 17.05
C VAL A 82 9.11 -0.38 17.55
N TYR A 83 7.91 -0.95 17.75
CA TYR A 83 6.74 -0.18 18.19
C TYR A 83 6.82 0.33 19.63
N SER A 84 7.63 -0.31 20.48
CA SER A 84 7.81 0.12 21.87
C SER A 84 8.90 1.20 22.06
N HIS A 85 9.76 1.43 21.07
CA HIS A 85 10.95 2.27 21.23
C HIS A 85 10.94 3.58 20.43
N GLY A 86 9.93 3.87 19.67
CA GLY A 86 9.93 5.11 18.92
C GLY A 86 8.71 5.43 18.12
N ALA A 87 8.71 6.65 17.64
CA ALA A 87 7.84 7.17 16.60
C ALA A 87 8.50 6.98 15.23
N MET A 88 7.70 6.85 14.18
CA MET A 88 8.16 6.74 12.79
C MET A 88 9.12 7.86 12.36
N TYR A 89 9.03 9.01 13.00
CA TYR A 89 9.73 10.22 12.60
C TYR A 89 10.61 10.82 13.69
N LYS A 90 10.68 10.21 14.88
CA LYS A 90 11.41 10.78 16.02
C LYS A 90 12.41 9.79 16.61
N CYS A 91 13.69 10.14 16.57
CA CYS A 91 14.76 9.39 17.19
C CYS A 91 15.69 10.35 17.95
N CYS A 92 16.04 10.05 19.20
CA CYS A 92 17.01 10.80 20.01
C CYS A 92 16.73 12.31 20.05
N ASN A 93 15.47 12.71 20.21
CA ASN A 93 14.99 14.10 20.16
C ASN A 93 15.16 14.81 18.79
N SER A 94 15.66 14.13 17.79
CA SER A 94 15.73 14.61 16.42
C SER A 94 14.63 13.99 15.58
N ASN A 95 14.18 14.71 14.56
CA ASN A 95 13.24 14.17 13.59
C ASN A 95 13.99 13.28 12.61
N LEU A 96 13.54 12.06 12.43
CA LEU A 96 14.01 11.14 11.40
C LEU A 96 12.84 10.82 10.50
N LEU A 97 12.93 11.21 9.23
CA LEU A 97 11.94 10.90 8.21
C LEU A 97 12.51 9.86 7.27
N TYR A 98 11.73 8.82 7.02
CA TYR A 98 11.99 7.87 5.96
C TYR A 98 10.97 8.10 4.84
N GLY A 99 11.40 8.64 3.74
CA GLY A 99 10.52 9.00 2.63
C GLY A 99 10.38 10.52 2.46
N CYS A 100 9.20 11.06 2.64
CA CYS A 100 8.92 12.48 2.43
C CYS A 100 7.86 13.03 3.40
N ILE A 101 7.76 14.35 3.45
CA ILE A 101 6.56 15.04 3.92
C ILE A 101 5.81 15.52 2.66
N PRO A 102 4.56 15.08 2.42
CA PRO A 102 3.79 15.58 1.29
C PRO A 102 3.61 17.09 1.34
N MET A 103 3.95 17.76 0.23
CA MET A 103 3.89 19.21 0.12
C MET A 103 3.21 19.63 -1.17
N LYS A 104 2.54 20.78 -1.14
CA LYS A 104 1.98 21.48 -2.31
C LYS A 104 3.08 22.25 -3.03
N GLU A 105 2.86 22.60 -4.28
CA GLU A 105 3.82 23.39 -5.09
C GLU A 105 4.16 24.76 -4.47
N ASN A 106 3.23 25.34 -3.70
CA ASN A 106 3.43 26.61 -3.02
C ASN A 106 4.28 26.51 -1.73
N GLY A 107 4.69 25.29 -1.34
CA GLY A 107 5.48 25.04 -0.15
C GLY A 107 4.67 24.74 1.12
N ASP A 108 3.35 24.78 1.06
CA ASP A 108 2.49 24.35 2.18
C ASP A 108 2.46 22.83 2.30
N PHE A 109 2.18 22.33 3.51
CA PHE A 109 1.95 20.90 3.70
C PHE A 109 0.72 20.45 2.89
N ASP A 110 0.87 19.37 2.15
CA ASP A 110 -0.26 18.75 1.47
C ASP A 110 -1.18 18.05 2.47
N GLU A 111 -2.42 17.88 2.08
CA GLU A 111 -3.49 17.33 2.89
C GLU A 111 -3.85 15.94 2.42
N ILE A 112 -4.11 15.09 3.40
CA ILE A 112 -4.62 13.75 3.17
C ILE A 112 -5.89 13.55 4.00
N LYS A 113 -6.87 12.85 3.43
CA LYS A 113 -8.12 12.57 4.11
C LYS A 113 -8.16 11.11 4.51
N PHE A 114 -8.26 10.85 5.82
CA PHE A 114 -8.47 9.53 6.38
C PHE A 114 -9.76 9.52 7.19
N ASN A 115 -10.66 8.58 6.91
CA ASN A 115 -11.93 8.43 7.60
C ASN A 115 -12.72 9.76 7.77
N GLY A 116 -12.76 10.56 6.70
CA GLY A 116 -13.47 11.85 6.68
C GLY A 116 -12.71 13.01 7.32
N ILE A 117 -11.60 12.78 8.01
CA ILE A 117 -10.79 13.81 8.68
C ILE A 117 -9.57 14.17 7.85
N ILE A 118 -9.27 15.47 7.78
CA ILE A 118 -8.11 15.99 7.04
C ILE A 118 -6.90 16.07 7.98
N TYR A 119 -5.78 15.54 7.51
CA TYR A 119 -4.50 15.56 8.20
C TYR A 119 -3.42 16.16 7.31
N SER A 120 -2.45 16.87 7.91
CA SER A 120 -1.29 17.45 7.22
C SER A 120 -0.09 17.55 8.15
N GLY A 121 1.11 17.60 7.60
CA GLY A 121 2.36 17.80 8.33
C GLY A 121 2.52 16.84 9.52
N LYS A 122 2.94 17.38 10.67
CA LYS A 122 3.17 16.57 11.89
C LYS A 122 1.94 15.78 12.33
N ARG A 123 0.73 16.40 12.27
CA ARG A 123 -0.50 15.74 12.69
C ARG A 123 -0.81 14.49 11.84
N MET A 124 -0.44 14.52 10.56
CA MET A 124 -0.55 13.37 9.69
C MET A 124 0.40 12.24 10.13
N LEU A 125 1.64 12.56 10.47
CA LEU A 125 2.63 11.58 10.92
C LEU A 125 2.24 10.95 12.26
N ASP A 126 1.76 11.75 13.22
CA ASP A 126 1.26 11.26 14.51
C ASP A 126 0.09 10.28 14.31
N TYR A 127 -0.86 10.65 13.45
CA TYR A 127 -2.01 9.80 13.15
C TYR A 127 -1.61 8.47 12.48
N ILE A 128 -0.69 8.52 11.52
CA ILE A 128 -0.17 7.33 10.85
C ILE A 128 0.51 6.40 11.84
N GLU A 129 1.32 6.93 12.76
CA GLU A 129 1.98 6.14 13.79
C GLU A 129 0.97 5.41 14.69
N ASP A 130 -0.06 6.11 15.15
CA ASP A 130 -1.12 5.50 15.96
C ASP A 130 -1.87 4.42 15.16
N ALA A 131 -2.20 4.71 13.90
CA ALA A 131 -2.90 3.78 13.02
C ALA A 131 -2.09 2.49 12.74
N VAL A 132 -0.78 2.61 12.55
CA VAL A 132 0.12 1.46 12.38
C VAL A 132 0.16 0.58 13.63
N LYS A 133 0.20 1.20 14.82
CA LYS A 133 0.12 0.47 16.09
C LYS A 133 -1.24 -0.23 16.25
N MET A 134 -2.33 0.44 15.91
CA MET A 134 -3.68 -0.14 15.93
C MET A 134 -3.81 -1.32 14.96
N ALA A 135 -3.27 -1.23 13.75
CA ALA A 135 -3.26 -2.33 12.79
C ALA A 135 -2.59 -3.60 13.35
N TYR A 136 -1.58 -3.44 14.20
CA TYR A 136 -0.83 -4.54 14.78
C TYR A 136 -1.42 -5.05 16.10
N PHE A 137 -1.73 -4.16 17.04
CA PHE A 137 -2.08 -4.52 18.42
C PHE A 137 -3.56 -4.80 18.66
N LEU A 138 -4.48 -4.28 17.84
CA LEU A 138 -5.89 -4.58 18.00
C LEU A 138 -6.17 -6.07 17.85
N PRO A 139 -7.13 -6.62 18.60
CA PRO A 139 -7.63 -7.98 18.41
C PRO A 139 -8.13 -8.23 16.99
N ASP A 140 -8.07 -9.48 16.51
CA ASP A 140 -8.49 -9.81 15.15
C ASP A 140 -10.00 -9.68 14.92
N ASP A 141 -10.80 -9.70 15.98
CA ASP A 141 -12.25 -9.50 16.00
C ASP A 141 -12.69 -8.03 16.11
N ASP A 142 -11.74 -7.10 16.29
CA ASP A 142 -12.04 -5.67 16.28
C ASP A 142 -12.34 -5.19 14.85
N THR A 143 -13.56 -4.67 14.66
CA THR A 143 -14.06 -4.23 13.34
C THR A 143 -13.26 -3.07 12.74
N SER A 144 -12.61 -2.25 13.57
CA SER A 144 -11.79 -1.14 13.12
C SER A 144 -10.42 -1.58 12.59
N LYS A 145 -9.96 -2.78 12.95
CA LYS A 145 -8.64 -3.30 12.57
C LYS A 145 -8.49 -3.43 11.05
N GLU A 146 -9.56 -3.78 10.34
CA GLU A 146 -9.52 -3.89 8.87
C GLU A 146 -9.20 -2.54 8.23
N TRP A 147 -9.80 -1.47 8.71
CA TRP A 147 -9.51 -0.13 8.24
C TRP A 147 -8.04 0.26 8.44
N TYR A 148 -7.46 -0.04 9.60
CA TYR A 148 -6.04 0.21 9.86
C TYR A 148 -5.11 -0.64 8.98
N LYS A 149 -5.48 -1.88 8.67
CA LYS A 149 -4.75 -2.72 7.71
C LYS A 149 -4.81 -2.16 6.29
N ASP A 150 -5.96 -1.63 5.88
CA ASP A 150 -6.10 -0.96 4.59
C ASP A 150 -5.24 0.31 4.50
N LEU A 151 -5.14 1.05 5.61
CA LEU A 151 -4.21 2.18 5.69
C LEU A 151 -2.74 1.74 5.57
N MET A 152 -2.35 0.59 6.12
CA MET A 152 -0.99 0.05 5.95
C MET A 152 -0.67 -0.20 4.46
N TRP A 153 -1.63 -0.70 3.70
CA TRP A 153 -1.46 -0.85 2.25
C TRP A 153 -1.33 0.50 1.55
N TYR A 154 -2.13 1.50 1.94
CA TYR A 154 -1.97 2.86 1.44
C TYR A 154 -0.58 3.42 1.74
N LEU A 155 -0.06 3.20 2.95
CA LEU A 155 1.27 3.68 3.33
C LEU A 155 2.38 3.03 2.48
N TRP A 156 2.19 1.80 2.05
CA TRP A 156 3.15 1.13 1.19
C TRP A 156 3.23 1.74 -0.22
N CYS A 157 2.12 2.09 -0.83
CA CYS A 157 2.09 2.47 -2.25
C CYS A 157 1.17 3.65 -2.59
N GLY A 158 0.65 4.36 -1.59
CA GLY A 158 -0.24 5.51 -1.78
C GLY A 158 0.49 6.77 -2.24
N PRO A 159 -0.17 7.60 -3.06
CA PRO A 159 0.47 8.75 -3.73
C PRO A 159 0.95 9.86 -2.79
N LYS A 160 0.36 9.96 -1.59
CA LYS A 160 0.76 10.94 -0.56
C LYS A 160 1.32 10.27 0.69
N SER A 161 1.77 9.03 0.57
CA SER A 161 2.37 8.32 1.69
C SER A 161 3.73 8.91 2.04
N PRO A 162 3.98 9.29 3.30
CA PRO A 162 5.28 9.78 3.73
C PRO A 162 6.36 8.68 3.71
N VAL A 163 5.96 7.41 3.70
CA VAL A 163 6.86 6.26 3.63
C VAL A 163 7.26 5.95 2.19
N TYR A 164 6.30 5.96 1.28
CA TYR A 164 6.52 5.63 -0.12
C TYR A 164 7.19 6.77 -0.89
N GLY A 165 6.78 8.01 -0.66
CA GLY A 165 7.38 9.21 -1.26
C GLY A 165 7.28 9.31 -2.78
N LYS A 166 6.31 8.62 -3.39
CA LYS A 166 6.08 8.60 -4.85
C LYS A 166 4.58 8.64 -5.15
N ASP A 167 4.24 9.20 -6.28
CA ASP A 167 2.86 9.30 -6.75
C ASP A 167 2.37 8.05 -7.52
N ASN A 168 3.30 7.18 -7.95
CA ASN A 168 2.96 5.97 -8.70
C ASN A 168 3.96 4.83 -8.46
N MET A 169 3.55 3.59 -8.83
CA MET A 169 4.36 2.38 -8.68
C MET A 169 5.25 2.16 -9.90
N ALA A 170 6.47 2.72 -9.89
CA ALA A 170 7.42 2.57 -10.98
C ALA A 170 8.01 1.15 -11.15
N THR A 171 8.05 0.35 -10.10
CA THR A 171 8.65 -1.00 -10.12
C THR A 171 7.85 -2.01 -10.93
N PHE A 172 6.53 -1.94 -10.87
CA PHE A 172 5.67 -2.84 -11.63
C PHE A 172 5.72 -2.50 -13.13
N GLU A 173 5.75 -1.23 -13.45
CA GLU A 173 5.88 -0.73 -14.81
C GLU A 173 7.18 -1.20 -15.47
N GLY A 174 8.29 -1.24 -14.74
CA GLY A 174 9.59 -1.71 -15.25
C GLY A 174 9.65 -3.18 -15.62
N TYR A 175 8.71 -4.01 -15.15
CA TYR A 175 8.63 -5.43 -15.54
C TYR A 175 7.92 -5.64 -16.88
N PHE A 176 7.02 -4.74 -17.26
CA PHE A 176 6.16 -4.92 -18.42
C PHE A 176 6.53 -4.01 -19.60
N VAL A 177 7.24 -2.94 -19.34
CA VAL A 177 7.53 -1.90 -20.34
C VAL A 177 9.02 -1.74 -20.59
#